data_31fce535585d129fb76288c08ac69bf8
#
_entry.id   31fce535585d129fb76288c08ac69bf8
#
_cell.length_a   1.000
_cell.length_b   1.000
_cell.length_c   1.000
_cell.angle_alpha   90.00
_cell.angle_beta   90.00
_cell.angle_gamma   90.00
#
_symmetry.space_group_name_H-M   'P 1'
#
loop_
_entity.id
_entity.type
_entity.pdbx_description
1 polymer ?
#
loop_
_entity_poly.entity_id
_entity_poly.type
_entity_poly.pdbx_seq_one_letter_code
_entity_poly.pdbx_strand_id
1 'polypeptide(L)'
;KVPELRFPGFTDDWEERKAKEMIKTHHFRSYLAEPNDVGNYEVIQQGDKPIAGYANGEPFEYFYDVTLFGDHTVSLFKPTKPFFIATDGVKIISADEFDGRYFYVTLERYKPASQGYKRHFTILKNEDIWFTTNKDEQVKIGTFFKQLDETIALHQRKLDLLKEQKKGYLQKMF
;
A
#
# COMPACT_ATOMS: atom_id res chain seq x y z
N LYS A 1 25.13 -2.07 -4.04
CA LYS A 1 24.92 -0.61 -4.06
C LYS A 1 24.53 -0.14 -2.66
N VAL A 2 25.10 0.97 -2.20
CA VAL A 2 24.72 1.62 -0.95
C VAL A 2 23.79 2.80 -1.27
N PRO A 3 22.64 2.96 -0.58
CA PRO A 3 21.76 4.11 -0.77
C PRO A 3 22.45 5.39 -0.30
N GLU A 4 22.12 6.54 -0.92
CA GLU A 4 22.68 7.85 -0.55
C GLU A 4 22.27 8.30 0.86
N LEU A 5 21.03 7.97 1.25
CA LEU A 5 20.51 8.22 2.59
C LEU A 5 20.26 6.89 3.29
N ARG A 6 20.84 6.70 4.46
CA ARG A 6 20.77 5.46 5.22
C ARG A 6 20.76 5.71 6.72
N PHE A 7 20.05 4.89 7.47
CA PHE A 7 20.13 4.93 8.93
C PHE A 7 21.54 4.54 9.42
N PRO A 8 22.06 5.18 10.45
CA PRO A 8 23.36 4.82 11.03
C PRO A 8 23.38 3.37 11.52
N GLY A 9 24.53 2.71 11.35
CA GLY A 9 24.78 1.35 11.83
C GLY A 9 24.55 0.25 10.82
N PHE A 10 24.08 0.55 9.61
CA PHE A 10 23.94 -0.43 8.52
C PHE A 10 25.01 -0.17 7.46
N THR A 11 25.77 -1.22 7.12
CA THR A 11 26.89 -1.17 6.19
C THR A 11 26.80 -2.15 5.04
N ASP A 12 25.89 -3.15 5.15
CA ASP A 12 25.73 -4.20 4.16
C ASP A 12 25.26 -3.63 2.81
N ASP A 13 25.75 -4.19 1.71
CA ASP A 13 25.30 -3.80 0.39
C ASP A 13 23.83 -4.21 0.15
N TRP A 14 23.10 -3.36 -0.53
CA TRP A 14 21.77 -3.69 -1.02
C TRP A 14 21.88 -4.59 -2.26
N GLU A 15 20.97 -5.53 -2.37
CA GLU A 15 20.84 -6.44 -3.51
C GLU A 15 19.93 -5.87 -4.59
N GLU A 16 20.10 -6.31 -5.82
CA GLU A 16 19.23 -6.03 -6.95
C GLU A 16 18.64 -7.33 -7.49
N ARG A 17 17.32 -7.39 -7.60
CA ARG A 17 16.62 -8.53 -8.21
C ARG A 17 15.41 -8.07 -9.00
N LYS A 18 14.98 -8.88 -9.96
CA LYS A 18 13.70 -8.69 -10.63
C LYS A 18 12.54 -8.89 -9.64
N ALA A 19 11.55 -8.00 -9.70
CA ALA A 19 10.38 -8.09 -8.84
C ALA A 19 9.68 -9.46 -8.92
N LYS A 20 9.63 -10.08 -10.09
CA LYS A 20 9.04 -11.41 -10.31
C LYS A 20 9.72 -12.55 -9.52
N GLU A 21 10.98 -12.37 -9.12
CA GLU A 21 11.74 -13.36 -8.35
C GLU A 21 11.39 -13.33 -6.86
N MET A 22 10.82 -12.21 -6.39
CA MET A 22 10.53 -11.95 -4.99
C MET A 22 9.03 -11.93 -4.70
N ILE A 23 8.21 -11.38 -5.60
CA ILE A 23 6.79 -11.18 -5.40
C ILE A 23 6.03 -12.51 -5.48
N LYS A 24 5.30 -12.82 -4.42
CA LYS A 24 4.31 -13.89 -4.35
C LYS A 24 2.92 -13.32 -4.53
N THR A 25 2.10 -13.99 -5.31
CA THR A 25 0.68 -13.67 -5.49
C THR A 25 -0.15 -14.66 -4.69
N HIS A 26 -1.05 -14.16 -3.86
CA HIS A 26 -1.98 -14.99 -3.09
C HIS A 26 -3.24 -15.27 -3.88
N HIS A 27 -3.87 -16.41 -3.56
CA HIS A 27 -5.18 -16.75 -4.12
C HIS A 27 -6.23 -15.72 -3.68
N PHE A 28 -7.05 -15.26 -4.60
CA PHE A 28 -7.98 -14.16 -4.36
C PHE A 28 -9.47 -14.55 -4.44
N ARG A 29 -9.81 -15.64 -5.16
CA ARG A 29 -11.21 -15.97 -5.47
C ARG A 29 -12.07 -16.20 -4.24
N SER A 30 -11.51 -16.82 -3.20
CA SER A 30 -12.22 -17.05 -1.94
C SER A 30 -12.50 -15.76 -1.14
N TYR A 31 -11.84 -14.67 -1.50
CA TYR A 31 -11.92 -13.39 -0.81
C TYR A 31 -12.61 -12.31 -1.65
N LEU A 32 -13.23 -12.67 -2.77
CA LEU A 32 -14.09 -11.78 -3.52
C LEU A 32 -15.41 -11.59 -2.78
N ALA A 33 -15.81 -10.32 -2.60
CA ALA A 33 -17.10 -9.98 -1.99
C ALA A 33 -17.70 -8.74 -2.64
N GLU A 34 -19.02 -8.73 -2.76
CA GLU A 34 -19.75 -7.52 -3.12
C GLU A 34 -19.74 -6.53 -1.94
N PRO A 35 -19.37 -5.27 -2.17
CA PRO A 35 -19.40 -4.26 -1.13
C PRO A 35 -20.84 -3.86 -0.76
N ASN A 36 -21.10 -3.80 0.55
CA ASN A 36 -22.34 -3.33 1.13
C ASN A 36 -22.07 -2.12 2.06
N ASP A 37 -23.11 -1.41 2.45
CA ASP A 37 -23.00 -0.28 3.38
C ASP A 37 -22.59 -0.72 4.80
N VAL A 38 -22.87 -1.97 5.17
CA VAL A 38 -22.60 -2.55 6.48
C VAL A 38 -21.94 -3.92 6.38
N GLY A 39 -21.06 -4.23 7.33
CA GLY A 39 -20.36 -5.51 7.43
C GLY A 39 -19.20 -5.42 8.40
N ASN A 40 -18.63 -6.58 8.77
CA ASN A 40 -17.55 -6.66 9.75
C ASN A 40 -16.17 -6.36 9.16
N TYR A 41 -16.02 -6.56 7.84
CA TYR A 41 -14.74 -6.45 7.16
C TYR A 41 -14.81 -5.53 5.94
N GLU A 42 -13.76 -4.77 5.71
CA GLU A 42 -13.65 -3.90 4.54
C GLU A 42 -13.55 -4.71 3.25
N VAL A 43 -14.21 -4.24 2.21
CA VAL A 43 -14.06 -4.70 0.83
C VAL A 43 -13.19 -3.69 0.09
N ILE A 44 -12.02 -4.14 -0.33
CA ILE A 44 -11.00 -3.26 -0.93
C ILE A 44 -11.08 -3.33 -2.46
N GLN A 45 -11.05 -2.16 -3.08
CA GLN A 45 -10.97 -1.98 -4.53
C GLN A 45 -9.69 -1.25 -4.94
N GLN A 46 -9.37 -1.27 -6.21
CA GLN A 46 -8.27 -0.48 -6.77
C GLN A 46 -8.67 0.99 -6.94
N GLY A 47 -7.66 1.89 -6.98
CA GLY A 47 -7.85 3.33 -7.19
C GLY A 47 -7.71 4.16 -5.92
N ASP A 48 -8.05 5.45 -6.02
CA ASP A 48 -7.81 6.44 -4.96
C ASP A 48 -8.73 6.31 -3.74
N LYS A 49 -9.84 5.58 -3.90
CA LYS A 49 -10.76 5.26 -2.80
C LYS A 49 -10.76 3.76 -2.57
N PRO A 50 -9.82 3.26 -1.77
CA PRO A 50 -9.60 1.81 -1.66
C PRO A 50 -10.73 1.07 -0.97
N ILE A 51 -11.48 1.70 -0.05
CA ILE A 51 -12.60 1.05 0.63
C ILE A 51 -13.86 1.23 -0.19
N ALA A 52 -14.36 0.14 -0.80
CA ALA A 52 -15.58 0.13 -1.59
C ALA A 52 -16.83 -0.03 -0.72
N GLY A 53 -16.70 -0.67 0.43
CA GLY A 53 -17.78 -0.98 1.37
C GLY A 53 -17.36 -2.07 2.33
N TYR A 54 -18.31 -2.84 2.81
CA TYR A 54 -18.12 -3.86 3.83
C TYR A 54 -18.79 -5.18 3.44
N ALA A 55 -18.30 -6.29 4.02
CA ALA A 55 -18.91 -7.61 3.87
C ALA A 55 -18.75 -8.44 5.14
N ASN A 56 -19.51 -9.54 5.21
CA ASN A 56 -19.39 -10.56 6.25
C ASN A 56 -18.90 -11.87 5.64
N GLY A 57 -18.32 -12.75 6.45
CA GLY A 57 -17.84 -14.05 6.03
C GLY A 57 -16.42 -14.32 6.50
N GLU A 58 -15.67 -15.11 5.74
CA GLU A 58 -14.29 -15.47 6.03
C GLU A 58 -13.32 -14.60 5.21
N PRO A 59 -12.74 -13.54 5.82
CA PRO A 59 -11.86 -12.60 5.12
C PRO A 59 -10.45 -13.17 4.93
N PHE A 60 -9.63 -12.46 4.16
CA PHE A 60 -8.19 -12.69 4.14
C PHE A 60 -7.57 -12.20 5.45
N GLU A 61 -7.01 -13.11 6.26
CA GLU A 61 -6.53 -12.80 7.62
C GLU A 61 -5.05 -12.42 7.70
N TYR A 62 -4.22 -12.87 6.73
CA TYR A 62 -2.75 -12.65 6.76
C TYR A 62 -2.36 -11.26 6.24
N PHE A 63 -3.04 -10.23 6.71
CA PHE A 63 -2.91 -8.86 6.20
C PHE A 63 -1.57 -8.17 6.53
N TYR A 64 -0.85 -8.65 7.54
CA TYR A 64 0.42 -8.03 8.00
C TYR A 64 1.49 -8.01 6.91
N ASP A 65 1.63 -9.08 6.14
CA ASP A 65 2.72 -9.27 5.19
C ASP A 65 2.34 -8.90 3.76
N VAL A 66 1.06 -8.64 3.49
CA VAL A 66 0.59 -8.36 2.14
C VAL A 66 0.44 -6.88 1.85
N THR A 67 0.57 -6.57 0.57
CA THR A 67 0.16 -5.30 -0.04
C THR A 67 -0.85 -5.59 -1.14
N LEU A 68 -1.84 -4.73 -1.29
CA LEU A 68 -2.81 -4.82 -2.38
C LEU A 68 -2.37 -3.90 -3.52
N PHE A 69 -2.27 -4.47 -4.72
CA PHE A 69 -1.87 -3.75 -5.93
C PHE A 69 -3.02 -3.70 -6.92
N GLY A 70 -3.42 -2.50 -7.33
CA GLY A 70 -4.42 -2.29 -8.36
C GLY A 70 -3.82 -2.44 -9.76
N ASP A 71 -4.19 -3.52 -10.46
CA ASP A 71 -3.60 -3.89 -11.75
C ASP A 71 -3.84 -2.86 -12.85
N HIS A 72 -4.95 -2.14 -12.80
CA HIS A 72 -5.30 -1.11 -13.80
C HIS A 72 -4.98 0.32 -13.37
N THR A 73 -4.95 0.59 -12.08
CA THR A 73 -4.80 1.94 -11.52
C THR A 73 -3.41 2.23 -10.95
N VAL A 74 -2.58 1.19 -10.81
CA VAL A 74 -1.26 1.25 -10.13
C VAL A 74 -1.38 1.71 -8.67
N SER A 75 -2.57 1.62 -8.10
CA SER A 75 -2.80 1.97 -6.70
C SER A 75 -2.19 0.92 -5.77
N LEU A 76 -1.71 1.37 -4.63
CA LEU A 76 -1.24 0.51 -3.55
C LEU A 76 -2.10 0.74 -2.31
N PHE A 77 -2.39 -0.34 -1.60
CA PHE A 77 -3.07 -0.27 -0.31
C PHE A 77 -2.42 -1.24 0.67
N LYS A 78 -2.07 -0.74 1.85
CA LYS A 78 -1.56 -1.56 2.95
C LYS A 78 -2.70 -1.86 3.93
N PRO A 79 -3.28 -3.07 3.91
CA PRO A 79 -4.33 -3.42 4.87
C PRO A 79 -3.78 -3.44 6.30
N THR A 80 -4.61 -3.04 7.25
CA THR A 80 -4.30 -3.00 8.70
C THR A 80 -5.18 -3.95 9.51
N LYS A 81 -6.10 -4.63 8.85
CA LYS A 81 -7.05 -5.60 9.43
C LYS A 81 -7.49 -6.60 8.35
N PRO A 82 -8.14 -7.71 8.72
CA PRO A 82 -8.69 -8.66 7.76
C PRO A 82 -9.63 -7.99 6.77
N PHE A 83 -9.64 -8.44 5.52
CA PHE A 83 -10.32 -7.78 4.41
C PHE A 83 -10.85 -8.75 3.35
N PHE A 84 -11.75 -8.24 2.53
CA PHE A 84 -12.15 -8.79 1.23
C PHE A 84 -11.66 -7.90 0.09
N ILE A 85 -11.71 -8.38 -1.13
CA ILE A 85 -11.44 -7.60 -2.33
C ILE A 85 -12.68 -7.56 -3.23
N ALA A 86 -12.89 -6.43 -3.91
CA ALA A 86 -14.06 -6.23 -4.77
C ALA A 86 -13.97 -6.95 -6.11
N THR A 87 -12.76 -7.02 -6.68
CA THR A 87 -12.53 -7.56 -8.03
C THR A 87 -11.17 -8.25 -8.16
N ASP A 88 -11.00 -9.05 -9.22
CA ASP A 88 -9.72 -9.66 -9.61
C ASP A 88 -8.65 -8.65 -10.07
N GLY A 89 -9.03 -7.39 -10.30
CA GLY A 89 -8.11 -6.29 -10.57
C GLY A 89 -7.25 -5.90 -9.36
N VAL A 90 -7.63 -6.33 -8.14
CA VAL A 90 -6.82 -6.17 -6.93
C VAL A 90 -5.97 -7.41 -6.73
N LYS A 91 -4.65 -7.26 -6.78
CA LYS A 91 -3.68 -8.35 -6.52
C LYS A 91 -3.25 -8.33 -5.06
N ILE A 92 -3.39 -9.47 -4.38
CA ILE A 92 -2.88 -9.67 -3.02
C ILE A 92 -1.45 -10.19 -3.16
N ILE A 93 -0.46 -9.40 -2.79
CA ILE A 93 0.94 -9.72 -3.02
C ILE A 93 1.78 -9.58 -1.74
N SER A 94 2.81 -10.41 -1.62
CA SER A 94 3.82 -10.38 -0.56
C SER A 94 5.20 -10.72 -1.10
N ALA A 95 6.22 -10.61 -0.25
CA ALA A 95 7.56 -11.12 -0.54
C ALA A 95 8.17 -11.68 0.76
N ASP A 96 8.66 -12.94 0.72
CA ASP A 96 9.09 -13.67 1.92
C ASP A 96 10.28 -13.03 2.65
N GLU A 97 11.17 -12.41 1.90
CA GLU A 97 12.38 -11.78 2.43
C GLU A 97 12.15 -10.36 2.93
N PHE A 98 10.91 -9.88 2.90
CA PHE A 98 10.56 -8.51 3.27
C PHE A 98 9.74 -8.45 4.56
N ASP A 99 10.00 -7.45 5.38
CA ASP A 99 9.01 -6.95 6.33
C ASP A 99 7.81 -6.40 5.55
N GLY A 100 6.59 -6.68 5.98
CA GLY A 100 5.38 -6.35 5.21
C GLY A 100 5.18 -4.85 4.98
N ARG A 101 5.68 -4.00 5.87
CA ARG A 101 5.62 -2.55 5.72
C ARG A 101 6.74 -2.02 4.83
N TYR A 102 7.93 -2.57 4.97
CA TYR A 102 9.04 -2.29 4.08
C TYR A 102 8.72 -2.71 2.64
N PHE A 103 8.04 -3.84 2.46
CA PHE A 103 7.57 -4.28 1.15
C PHE A 103 6.62 -3.25 0.51
N TYR A 104 5.65 -2.75 1.28
CA TYR A 104 4.75 -1.69 0.81
C TYR A 104 5.53 -0.45 0.33
N VAL A 105 6.46 0.05 1.14
CA VAL A 105 7.30 1.22 0.80
C VAL A 105 8.18 0.95 -0.43
N THR A 106 8.73 -0.25 -0.54
CA THR A 106 9.49 -0.67 -1.72
C THR A 106 8.63 -0.61 -2.98
N LEU A 107 7.39 -1.11 -2.91
CA LEU A 107 6.46 -1.03 -4.03
C LEU A 107 6.07 0.42 -4.38
N GLU A 108 5.92 1.30 -3.39
CA GLU A 108 5.67 2.73 -3.66
C GLU A 108 6.79 3.36 -4.49
N ARG A 109 8.04 2.99 -4.21
CA ARG A 109 9.22 3.46 -4.95
C ARG A 109 9.31 2.90 -6.37
N TYR A 110 8.97 1.63 -6.56
CA TYR A 110 9.23 0.89 -7.80
C TYR A 110 7.98 0.59 -8.65
N LYS A 111 6.79 0.95 -8.18
CA LYS A 111 5.58 0.78 -8.99
C LYS A 111 5.72 1.53 -10.31
N PRO A 112 5.27 0.95 -11.43
CA PRO A 112 5.36 1.60 -12.73
C PRO A 112 4.47 2.85 -12.78
N ALA A 113 4.79 3.77 -13.68
CA ALA A 113 3.89 4.86 -14.02
C ALA A 113 2.63 4.30 -14.71
N SER A 114 1.48 4.91 -14.44
CA SER A 114 0.23 4.53 -15.10
C SER A 114 0.32 4.78 -16.60
N GLN A 115 -0.04 3.78 -17.40
CA GLN A 115 -0.04 3.81 -18.85
C GLN A 115 -1.47 3.68 -19.44
N GLY A 116 -2.46 4.22 -18.73
CA GLY A 116 -3.86 4.08 -19.08
C GLY A 116 -4.41 2.71 -18.66
N TYR A 117 -5.41 2.21 -19.40
CA TYR A 117 -6.09 0.95 -19.07
C TYR A 117 -5.27 -0.27 -19.53
N LYS A 118 -4.15 -0.52 -18.83
CA LYS A 118 -3.26 -1.67 -19.04
C LYS A 118 -3.19 -2.53 -17.78
N ARG A 119 -2.64 -3.74 -17.91
CA ARG A 119 -2.30 -4.61 -16.79
C ARG A 119 -0.89 -4.29 -16.30
N HIS A 120 -0.79 -3.48 -15.26
CA HIS A 120 0.48 -2.97 -14.74
C HIS A 120 1.22 -3.98 -13.87
N PHE A 121 0.55 -5.02 -13.39
CA PHE A 121 1.21 -6.05 -12.59
C PHE A 121 2.30 -6.79 -13.36
N THR A 122 2.10 -7.01 -14.65
CA THR A 122 3.12 -7.58 -15.53
C THR A 122 4.32 -6.65 -15.68
N ILE A 123 4.07 -5.33 -15.75
CA ILE A 123 5.14 -4.33 -15.81
C ILE A 123 5.93 -4.34 -14.50
N LEU A 124 5.24 -4.26 -13.36
CA LEU A 124 5.85 -4.32 -12.03
C LEU A 124 6.78 -5.53 -11.87
N LYS A 125 6.35 -6.71 -12.33
CA LYS A 125 7.15 -7.94 -12.25
C LYS A 125 8.49 -7.86 -12.97
N ASN A 126 8.63 -6.98 -13.95
CA ASN A 126 9.86 -6.81 -14.73
C ASN A 126 10.76 -5.67 -14.23
N GLU A 127 10.33 -4.93 -13.19
CA GLU A 127 11.17 -3.89 -12.58
C GLU A 127 12.34 -4.50 -11.83
N ASP A 128 13.49 -3.82 -11.88
CA ASP A 128 14.66 -4.13 -11.06
C ASP A 128 14.53 -3.40 -9.73
N ILE A 129 14.51 -4.16 -8.64
CA ILE A 129 14.30 -3.66 -7.28
C ILE A 129 15.59 -3.78 -6.49
N TRP A 130 16.07 -2.65 -5.97
CA TRP A 130 17.13 -2.60 -4.97
C TRP A 130 16.53 -2.64 -3.58
N PHE A 131 17.04 -3.51 -2.72
CA PHE A 131 16.53 -3.71 -1.36
C PHE A 131 17.62 -4.19 -0.42
N THR A 132 17.42 -3.95 0.89
CA THR A 132 18.24 -4.53 1.94
C THR A 132 17.69 -5.87 2.38
N THR A 133 18.57 -6.85 2.62
CA THR A 133 18.21 -8.13 3.25
C THR A 133 18.24 -8.06 4.78
N ASN A 134 18.78 -6.98 5.35
CA ASN A 134 18.85 -6.75 6.78
C ASN A 134 17.47 -6.41 7.35
N LYS A 135 16.92 -7.30 8.15
CA LYS A 135 15.57 -7.17 8.72
C LYS A 135 15.39 -5.95 9.62
N ASP A 136 16.40 -5.60 10.39
CA ASP A 136 16.34 -4.43 11.29
C ASP A 136 16.32 -3.14 10.48
N GLU A 137 17.06 -3.08 9.38
CA GLU A 137 17.02 -1.95 8.46
C GLU A 137 15.66 -1.85 7.76
N GLN A 138 15.11 -2.98 7.30
CA GLN A 138 13.76 -3.03 6.70
C GLN A 138 12.70 -2.47 7.65
N VAL A 139 12.70 -2.92 8.91
CA VAL A 139 11.76 -2.46 9.94
C VAL A 139 11.93 -0.95 10.20
N LYS A 140 13.16 -0.45 10.28
CA LYS A 140 13.42 0.99 10.47
C LYS A 140 12.90 1.82 9.30
N ILE A 141 13.17 1.39 8.07
CA ILE A 141 12.67 2.08 6.86
C ILE A 141 11.14 2.06 6.83
N GLY A 142 10.53 0.90 7.01
CA GLY A 142 9.07 0.77 7.01
C GLY A 142 8.40 1.63 8.09
N THR A 143 8.97 1.67 9.30
CA THR A 143 8.47 2.49 10.40
C THR A 143 8.61 3.98 10.12
N PHE A 144 9.74 4.40 9.57
CA PHE A 144 9.98 5.80 9.21
C PHE A 144 8.94 6.32 8.21
N PHE A 145 8.72 5.60 7.13
CA PHE A 145 7.72 6.01 6.13
C PHE A 145 6.29 5.96 6.67
N LYS A 146 5.96 4.98 7.53
CA LYS A 146 4.67 4.98 8.24
C LYS A 146 4.46 6.24 9.04
N GLN A 147 5.47 6.68 9.80
CA GLN A 147 5.38 7.90 10.60
C GLN A 147 5.23 9.15 9.73
N LEU A 148 5.89 9.19 8.57
CA LEU A 148 5.70 10.27 7.59
C LEU A 148 4.26 10.29 7.06
N ASP A 149 3.71 9.15 6.67
CA ASP A 149 2.34 9.04 6.16
C ASP A 149 1.31 9.48 7.21
N GLU A 150 1.48 9.05 8.47
CA GLU A 150 0.64 9.45 9.59
C GLU A 150 0.71 10.98 9.83
N THR A 151 1.90 11.55 9.71
CA THR A 151 2.13 12.99 9.86
C THR A 151 1.48 13.77 8.72
N ILE A 152 1.63 13.31 7.48
CA ILE A 152 0.98 13.90 6.29
C ILE A 152 -0.55 13.87 6.47
N ALA A 153 -1.11 12.73 6.87
CA ALA A 153 -2.54 12.59 7.10
C ALA A 153 -3.06 13.54 8.19
N LEU A 154 -2.30 13.71 9.28
CA LEU A 154 -2.64 14.64 10.36
C LEU A 154 -2.66 16.09 9.87
N HIS A 155 -1.64 16.51 9.13
CA HIS A 155 -1.57 17.85 8.56
C HIS A 155 -2.68 18.11 7.54
N GLN A 156 -3.03 17.12 6.72
CA GLN A 156 -4.14 17.22 5.78
C GLN A 156 -5.48 17.45 6.50
N ARG A 157 -5.77 16.67 7.55
CA ARG A 157 -6.98 16.86 8.37
C ARG A 157 -7.03 18.26 9.00
N LYS A 158 -5.89 18.76 9.51
CA LYS A 158 -5.80 20.10 10.08
C LYS A 158 -6.05 21.18 9.01
N LEU A 159 -5.50 21.00 7.81
CA LEU A 159 -5.73 21.91 6.69
C LEU A 159 -7.21 21.95 6.30
N ASP A 160 -7.86 20.80 6.21
CA ASP A 160 -9.27 20.69 5.84
C ASP A 160 -10.17 21.37 6.92
N LEU A 161 -9.87 21.16 8.20
CA LEU A 161 -10.57 21.82 9.29
C LEU A 161 -10.43 23.36 9.22
N LEU A 162 -9.22 23.86 8.96
CA LEU A 162 -8.98 25.30 8.81
C LEU A 162 -9.72 25.88 7.60
N LYS A 163 -9.82 25.15 6.50
CA LYS A 163 -10.63 25.55 5.33
C LYS A 163 -12.12 25.66 5.69
N GLU A 164 -12.67 24.71 6.42
CA GLU A 164 -14.05 24.75 6.90
C GLU A 164 -14.30 25.92 7.87
N GLN A 165 -13.37 26.17 8.79
CA GLN A 165 -13.46 27.34 9.68
C GLN A 165 -13.44 28.65 8.89
N LYS A 166 -12.52 28.80 7.93
CA LYS A 166 -12.47 29.97 7.05
C LYS A 166 -13.80 30.18 6.33
N LYS A 167 -14.36 29.11 5.75
CA LYS A 167 -15.66 29.16 5.08
C LYS A 167 -16.76 29.63 6.04
N GLY A 168 -16.83 29.09 7.26
CA GLY A 168 -17.79 29.48 8.28
C GLY A 168 -17.68 30.96 8.69
N TYR A 169 -16.46 31.48 8.83
CA TYR A 169 -16.24 32.89 9.13
C TYR A 169 -16.66 33.80 7.97
N LEU A 170 -16.31 33.46 6.73
CA LEU A 170 -16.77 34.22 5.57
C LEU A 170 -18.28 34.32 5.50
N GLN A 171 -19.00 33.23 5.74
CA GLN A 171 -20.47 33.22 5.74
C GLN A 171 -21.10 34.07 6.86
N LYS A 172 -20.41 34.25 8.00
CA LYS A 172 -20.94 35.00 9.15
C LYS A 172 -20.53 36.47 9.15
N MET A 173 -19.46 36.82 8.44
CA MET A 173 -18.93 38.21 8.42
C MET A 173 -19.44 39.01 7.21
N PHE A 174 -19.95 38.35 6.20
CA PHE A 174 -20.55 38.96 5.00
C PHE A 174 -21.95 38.42 4.71
#